data_523b6a36d1cd744c8865d13c6888e6e3
#
_entry.id   523b6a36d1cd744c8865d13c6888e6e3
#
_cell.length_a   1.000
_cell.length_b   1.000
_cell.length_c   1.000
_cell.angle_alpha   90.00
_cell.angle_beta   90.00
_cell.angle_gamma   90.00
#
_symmetry.space_group_name_H-M   'P 1'
#
loop_
_entity.id
_entity.type
_entity.pdbx_description
1 polymer ?
#
loop_
_entity_poly.entity_id
_entity_poly.type
_entity_poly.pdbx_seq_one_letter_code
_entity_poly.pdbx_strand_id
1 'polypeptide(L)'
;MKTERNKDGTYNVWLSREEYRAIPRAADSFEHEIAIRLMGDCGLRVTEVLGVTPSNISRMDDGRHYELEVTNGKDTTGSYQGGKQRETWLPVEVEATINRYVQQADLRDDDPLIGRSKRTVQYWVENAADRAADETDNDDYRRVSTHDLRRCWANHLLVKESVSPRIVMALGGWSSYDAIEPYLAAPTEANIIASMSVVEL
;
A
#
# COMPACT_ATOMS: atom_id res chain seq x y z
N MET A 1 16.43 -6.40 -3.33
CA MET A 1 16.03 -5.35 -2.38
C MET A 1 17.10 -4.26 -2.30
N LYS A 2 16.74 -3.00 -2.21
CA LYS A 2 17.68 -1.89 -1.97
C LYS A 2 17.35 -1.28 -0.62
N THR A 3 18.37 -1.10 0.23
CA THR A 3 18.22 -0.45 1.53
C THR A 3 19.04 0.85 1.56
N GLU A 4 18.49 1.90 2.14
CA GLU A 4 19.13 3.19 2.29
C GLU A 4 19.02 3.65 3.75
N ARG A 5 20.14 3.91 4.40
CA ARG A 5 20.16 4.31 5.81
C ARG A 5 19.91 5.81 5.93
N ASN A 6 18.92 6.17 6.74
CA ASN A 6 18.58 7.54 7.06
C ASN A 6 19.54 8.14 8.12
N LYS A 7 19.55 9.47 8.24
CA LYS A 7 20.40 10.17 9.23
C LYS A 7 20.04 9.84 10.68
N ASP A 8 18.80 9.46 10.95
CA ASP A 8 18.29 9.05 12.27
C ASP A 8 18.53 7.58 12.60
N GLY A 9 19.22 6.84 11.72
CA GLY A 9 19.54 5.43 11.89
C GLY A 9 18.46 4.46 11.41
N THR A 10 17.28 4.93 11.00
CA THR A 10 16.25 4.13 10.34
C THR A 10 16.66 3.79 8.91
N TYR A 11 15.88 2.90 8.27
CA TYR A 11 16.12 2.51 6.89
C TYR A 11 14.90 2.81 6.02
N ASN A 12 15.16 3.23 4.78
CA ASN A 12 14.22 3.15 3.68
C ASN A 12 14.49 1.85 2.93
N VAL A 13 13.47 1.02 2.78
CA VAL A 13 13.59 -0.25 2.06
C VAL A 13 12.80 -0.16 0.76
N TRP A 14 13.47 -0.48 -0.34
CA TRP A 14 12.90 -0.50 -1.67
C TRP A 14 12.70 -1.95 -2.09
N LEU A 15 11.46 -2.40 -2.03
CA LEU A 15 11.05 -3.74 -2.43
C LEU A 15 10.66 -3.75 -3.92
N SER A 16 11.12 -4.77 -4.65
CA SER A 16 10.45 -5.14 -5.89
C SER A 16 9.06 -5.75 -5.58
N ARG A 17 8.22 -5.88 -6.58
CA ARG A 17 6.91 -6.50 -6.41
C ARG A 17 6.99 -7.97 -5.99
N GLU A 18 8.02 -8.68 -6.44
CA GLU A 18 8.29 -10.08 -6.05
C GLU A 18 8.71 -10.18 -4.60
N GLU A 19 9.64 -9.33 -4.17
CA GLU A 19 10.07 -9.26 -2.78
C GLU A 19 8.92 -8.87 -1.85
N TYR A 20 8.10 -7.89 -2.22
CA TYR A 20 6.91 -7.52 -1.45
C TYR A 20 5.98 -8.72 -1.20
N ARG A 21 5.74 -9.56 -2.21
CA ARG A 21 4.81 -10.69 -2.11
C ARG A 21 5.18 -11.72 -1.04
N ALA A 22 6.43 -11.79 -0.61
CA ALA A 22 6.85 -12.66 0.48
C ALA A 22 6.22 -12.24 1.82
N ILE A 23 6.03 -10.94 2.05
CA ILE A 23 5.55 -10.42 3.33
C ILE A 23 4.08 -10.80 3.61
N PRO A 24 3.08 -10.53 2.74
CA PRO A 24 1.70 -10.96 3.00
C PRO A 24 1.55 -12.49 3.03
N ARG A 25 2.38 -13.26 2.33
CA ARG A 25 2.38 -14.73 2.42
C ARG A 25 2.84 -15.25 3.77
N ALA A 26 3.75 -14.53 4.43
CA ALA A 26 4.25 -14.85 5.76
C ALA A 26 3.34 -14.32 6.89
N ALA A 27 2.15 -13.80 6.58
CA ALA A 27 1.19 -13.34 7.59
C ALA A 27 0.59 -14.52 8.38
N ASP A 28 0.32 -14.31 9.69
CA ASP A 28 -0.21 -15.36 10.58
C ASP A 28 -1.72 -15.59 10.42
N SER A 29 -2.44 -14.63 9.88
CA SER A 29 -3.90 -14.65 9.78
C SER A 29 -4.39 -13.79 8.62
N PHE A 30 -5.66 -13.96 8.24
CA PHE A 30 -6.29 -13.09 7.26
C PHE A 30 -6.30 -11.62 7.70
N GLU A 31 -6.51 -11.33 8.98
CA GLU A 31 -6.47 -9.96 9.52
C GLU A 31 -5.09 -9.31 9.28
N HIS A 32 -4.00 -10.06 9.53
CA HIS A 32 -2.63 -9.58 9.29
C HIS A 32 -2.35 -9.41 7.79
N GLU A 33 -2.74 -10.39 6.97
CA GLU A 33 -2.57 -10.33 5.52
C GLU A 33 -3.31 -9.11 4.94
N ILE A 34 -4.57 -8.90 5.33
CA ILE A 34 -5.38 -7.75 4.87
C ILE A 34 -4.72 -6.44 5.24
N ALA A 35 -4.25 -6.28 6.49
CA ALA A 35 -3.56 -5.07 6.91
C ALA A 35 -2.31 -4.77 6.05
N ILE A 36 -1.50 -5.80 5.78
CA ILE A 36 -0.30 -5.71 4.93
C ILE A 36 -0.69 -5.34 3.49
N ARG A 37 -1.70 -6.02 2.94
CA ARG A 37 -2.14 -5.81 1.55
C ARG A 37 -2.80 -4.45 1.34
N LEU A 38 -3.57 -3.94 2.29
CA LEU A 38 -4.12 -2.57 2.22
C LEU A 38 -3.00 -1.51 2.12
N MET A 39 -1.85 -1.73 2.75
CA MET A 39 -0.70 -0.82 2.62
C MET A 39 0.09 -1.04 1.32
N GLY A 40 0.36 -2.28 0.94
CA GLY A 40 1.26 -2.60 -0.17
C GLY A 40 0.58 -2.85 -1.52
N ASP A 41 -0.75 -3.08 -1.56
CA ASP A 41 -1.53 -3.27 -2.80
C ASP A 41 -2.48 -2.10 -3.07
N CYS A 42 -2.95 -1.39 -2.01
CA CYS A 42 -3.88 -0.27 -2.14
C CYS A 42 -3.25 1.07 -1.75
N GLY A 43 -2.03 1.08 -1.23
CA GLY A 43 -1.28 2.28 -0.90
C GLY A 43 -1.78 3.03 0.33
N LEU A 44 -2.46 2.40 1.27
CA LEU A 44 -2.93 3.02 2.50
C LEU A 44 -1.77 3.31 3.48
N ARG A 45 -1.95 4.35 4.29
CA ARG A 45 -1.13 4.55 5.50
C ARG A 45 -1.63 3.63 6.61
N VAL A 46 -0.76 3.24 7.53
CA VAL A 46 -1.14 2.39 8.66
C VAL A 46 -2.32 2.96 9.48
N THR A 47 -2.43 4.27 9.60
CA THR A 47 -3.57 4.93 10.29
C THR A 47 -4.86 4.86 9.48
N GLU A 48 -4.78 4.85 8.17
CA GLU A 48 -5.92 4.73 7.26
C GLU A 48 -6.47 3.30 7.27
N VAL A 49 -5.60 2.30 7.37
CA VAL A 49 -5.98 0.87 7.48
C VAL A 49 -6.92 0.62 8.66
N LEU A 50 -6.72 1.32 9.78
CA LEU A 50 -7.54 1.17 11.00
C LEU A 50 -8.97 1.69 10.85
N GLY A 51 -9.22 2.52 9.85
CA GLY A 51 -10.56 3.08 9.59
C GLY A 51 -11.34 2.37 8.50
N VAL A 52 -10.78 1.31 7.91
CA VAL A 52 -11.45 0.58 6.82
C VAL A 52 -12.51 -0.35 7.39
N THR A 53 -13.73 -0.24 6.83
CA THR A 53 -14.88 -1.11 7.12
C THR A 53 -15.33 -1.81 5.82
N PRO A 54 -16.13 -2.88 5.89
CA PRO A 54 -16.72 -3.50 4.69
C PRO A 54 -17.53 -2.50 3.84
N SER A 55 -18.25 -1.56 4.46
CA SER A 55 -19.06 -0.54 3.78
C SER A 55 -18.23 0.48 2.96
N ASN A 56 -16.91 0.57 3.18
CA ASN A 56 -16.04 1.41 2.36
C ASN A 56 -15.68 0.79 1.00
N ILE A 57 -16.06 -0.46 0.75
CA ILE A 57 -15.72 -1.18 -0.48
C ILE A 57 -16.90 -1.15 -1.42
N SER A 58 -16.69 -0.64 -2.63
CA SER A 58 -17.71 -0.61 -3.67
C SER A 58 -17.17 -1.13 -5.00
N ARG A 59 -18.09 -1.60 -5.82
CA ARG A 59 -17.79 -2.04 -7.17
C ARG A 59 -17.86 -0.83 -8.10
N MET A 60 -16.86 -0.67 -8.96
CA MET A 60 -16.81 0.40 -9.95
C MET A 60 -17.88 0.22 -11.04
N ASP A 61 -18.15 1.28 -11.80
CA ASP A 61 -19.19 1.32 -12.87
C ASP A 61 -19.02 0.24 -13.94
N ASP A 62 -17.80 -0.24 -14.17
CA ASP A 62 -17.54 -1.31 -15.15
C ASP A 62 -17.99 -2.70 -14.65
N GLY A 63 -18.43 -2.81 -13.41
CA GLY A 63 -18.91 -4.03 -12.78
C GLY A 63 -17.85 -5.11 -12.55
N ARG A 64 -16.57 -4.79 -12.73
CA ARG A 64 -15.44 -5.75 -12.65
C ARG A 64 -14.43 -5.40 -11.59
N HIS A 65 -14.17 -4.11 -11.42
CA HIS A 65 -13.14 -3.61 -10.52
C HIS A 65 -13.78 -3.06 -9.25
N TYR A 66 -12.94 -2.86 -8.25
CA TYR A 66 -13.35 -2.36 -6.95
C TYR A 66 -12.57 -1.11 -6.57
N GLU A 67 -13.22 -0.26 -5.82
CA GLU A 67 -12.62 0.89 -5.16
C GLU A 67 -12.83 0.80 -3.66
N LEU A 68 -11.94 1.44 -2.94
CA LEU A 68 -11.97 1.55 -1.49
C LEU A 68 -11.99 3.03 -1.11
N GLU A 69 -13.04 3.45 -0.43
CA GLU A 69 -13.13 4.77 0.17
C GLU A 69 -12.25 4.86 1.41
N VAL A 70 -11.34 5.83 1.43
CA VAL A 70 -10.45 6.14 2.56
C VAL A 70 -10.95 7.41 3.24
N THR A 71 -11.59 7.28 4.40
CA THR A 71 -12.27 8.36 5.10
C THR A 71 -11.36 9.15 6.05
N ASN A 72 -10.27 8.55 6.56
CA ASN A 72 -9.39 9.12 7.59
C ASN A 72 -8.02 9.56 7.03
N GLY A 73 -7.98 10.09 5.80
CA GLY A 73 -6.74 10.61 5.21
C GLY A 73 -6.13 11.74 6.05
N LYS A 74 -4.78 11.76 6.15
CA LYS A 74 -4.08 12.85 6.86
C LYS A 74 -4.35 14.19 6.17
N ASP A 75 -5.10 15.08 6.84
CA ASP A 75 -5.20 16.48 6.43
C ASP A 75 -4.01 17.27 6.99
N THR A 76 -3.10 17.66 6.10
CA THR A 76 -1.95 18.51 6.43
C THR A 76 -2.28 20.00 6.36
N THR A 77 -3.46 20.34 5.83
CA THR A 77 -3.89 21.75 5.64
C THR A 77 -4.83 22.24 6.71
N GLY A 78 -5.40 21.32 7.53
CA GLY A 78 -6.42 21.64 8.54
C GLY A 78 -7.76 22.08 7.94
N SER A 79 -7.95 21.89 6.61
CA SER A 79 -9.11 22.38 5.89
C SER A 79 -10.31 21.42 5.95
N TYR A 80 -10.11 20.20 6.41
CA TYR A 80 -11.15 19.16 6.44
C TYR A 80 -11.37 18.63 7.85
N GLN A 81 -12.56 18.89 8.42
CA GLN A 81 -12.99 18.23 9.64
C GLN A 81 -13.26 16.73 9.31
N GLY A 82 -12.47 15.81 9.90
CA GLY A 82 -12.60 14.39 9.67
C GLY A 82 -11.58 13.76 8.71
N GLY A 83 -10.60 14.55 8.22
CA GLY A 83 -9.55 14.06 7.33
C GLY A 83 -9.92 14.16 5.84
N LYS A 84 -8.91 13.98 4.97
CA LYS A 84 -9.08 14.05 3.53
C LYS A 84 -9.67 12.72 3.03
N GLN A 85 -10.87 12.77 2.46
CA GLN A 85 -11.49 11.63 1.79
C GLN A 85 -10.88 11.42 0.41
N ARG A 86 -10.73 10.18 0.00
CA ARG A 86 -10.34 9.76 -1.35
C ARG A 86 -10.77 8.34 -1.61
N GLU A 87 -10.82 7.99 -2.86
CA GLU A 87 -10.96 6.61 -3.31
C GLU A 87 -9.60 6.07 -3.74
N THR A 88 -9.36 4.78 -3.52
CA THR A 88 -8.18 4.09 -4.03
C THR A 88 -8.60 2.80 -4.71
N TRP A 89 -7.76 2.33 -5.62
CA TRP A 89 -7.96 1.07 -6.31
C TRP A 89 -7.82 -0.10 -5.35
N LEU A 90 -8.83 -0.99 -5.36
CA LEU A 90 -8.80 -2.24 -4.61
C LEU A 90 -8.66 -3.42 -5.58
N PRO A 91 -7.51 -4.12 -5.60
CA PRO A 91 -7.35 -5.31 -6.42
C PRO A 91 -8.37 -6.39 -6.08
N VAL A 92 -8.86 -7.10 -7.10
CA VAL A 92 -9.89 -8.16 -6.96
C VAL A 92 -9.46 -9.24 -5.96
N GLU A 93 -8.18 -9.59 -5.93
CA GLU A 93 -7.65 -10.60 -5.01
C GLU A 93 -7.65 -10.11 -3.56
N VAL A 94 -7.49 -8.80 -3.33
CA VAL A 94 -7.55 -8.19 -1.99
C VAL A 94 -9.00 -8.15 -1.53
N GLU A 95 -9.92 -7.73 -2.40
CA GLU A 95 -11.37 -7.77 -2.12
C GLU A 95 -11.83 -9.19 -1.76
N ALA A 96 -11.45 -10.20 -2.56
CA ALA A 96 -11.82 -11.58 -2.28
C ALA A 96 -11.29 -12.10 -0.93
N THR A 97 -10.09 -11.65 -0.51
CA THR A 97 -9.51 -11.98 0.80
C THR A 97 -10.29 -11.28 1.92
N ILE A 98 -10.63 -10.00 1.73
CA ILE A 98 -11.44 -9.24 2.68
C ILE A 98 -12.83 -9.87 2.83
N ASN A 99 -13.52 -10.16 1.74
CA ASN A 99 -14.85 -10.75 1.77
C ASN A 99 -14.88 -12.09 2.52
N ARG A 100 -13.88 -12.95 2.27
CA ARG A 100 -13.72 -14.21 3.01
C ARG A 100 -13.52 -13.99 4.50
N TYR A 101 -12.70 -13.02 4.88
CA TYR A 101 -12.46 -12.66 6.28
C TYR A 101 -13.71 -12.10 6.95
N VAL A 102 -14.44 -11.19 6.30
CA VAL A 102 -15.70 -10.62 6.78
C VAL A 102 -16.70 -11.73 7.10
N GLN A 103 -16.87 -12.70 6.21
CA GLN A 103 -17.76 -13.84 6.42
C GLN A 103 -17.28 -14.75 7.56
N GLN A 104 -15.98 -15.02 7.66
CA GLN A 104 -15.42 -15.89 8.70
C GLN A 104 -15.50 -15.28 10.09
N ALA A 105 -15.30 -13.96 10.19
CA ALA A 105 -15.29 -13.21 11.46
C ALA A 105 -16.67 -12.65 11.83
N ASP A 106 -17.69 -12.87 10.98
CA ASP A 106 -19.08 -12.36 11.15
C ASP A 106 -19.11 -10.84 11.37
N LEU A 107 -18.30 -10.10 10.57
CA LEU A 107 -18.24 -8.66 10.67
C LEU A 107 -19.46 -8.02 9.98
N ARG A 108 -20.00 -6.97 10.61
CA ARG A 108 -21.03 -6.11 10.03
C ARG A 108 -20.42 -5.07 9.10
N ASP A 109 -21.22 -4.43 8.27
CA ASP A 109 -20.78 -3.45 7.29
C ASP A 109 -19.98 -2.29 7.89
N ASP A 110 -20.29 -1.86 9.12
CA ASP A 110 -19.64 -0.75 9.82
C ASP A 110 -18.57 -1.19 10.84
N ASP A 111 -18.35 -2.49 11.01
CA ASP A 111 -17.30 -2.98 11.89
C ASP A 111 -15.92 -2.77 11.23
N PRO A 112 -14.89 -2.29 11.96
CA PRO A 112 -13.57 -2.12 11.38
C PRO A 112 -12.97 -3.48 11.00
N LEU A 113 -12.40 -3.57 9.78
CA LEU A 113 -11.69 -4.79 9.35
C LEU A 113 -10.52 -5.11 10.29
N ILE A 114 -9.87 -4.06 10.82
CA ILE A 114 -8.71 -4.17 11.70
C ILE A 114 -9.03 -3.45 13.01
N GLY A 115 -9.60 -4.18 13.96
CA GLY A 115 -9.98 -3.67 15.27
C GLY A 115 -8.79 -3.53 16.25
N ARG A 116 -7.64 -3.03 15.81
CA ARG A 116 -6.38 -3.01 16.57
C ARG A 116 -5.75 -1.61 16.61
N SER A 117 -4.71 -1.48 17.44
CA SER A 117 -3.92 -0.26 17.47
C SER A 117 -2.92 -0.17 16.31
N LYS A 118 -2.51 1.06 15.97
CA LYS A 118 -1.43 1.30 15.02
C LYS A 118 -0.17 0.49 15.35
N ARG A 119 0.22 0.44 16.64
CA ARG A 119 1.43 -0.28 17.08
C ARG A 119 1.28 -1.78 16.86
N THR A 120 0.10 -2.32 17.07
CA THR A 120 -0.19 -3.74 16.79
C THR A 120 0.01 -4.06 15.32
N VAL A 121 -0.54 -3.22 14.41
CA VAL A 121 -0.38 -3.42 12.96
C VAL A 121 1.09 -3.28 12.53
N GLN A 122 1.84 -2.34 13.10
CA GLN A 122 3.27 -2.22 12.86
C GLN A 122 4.01 -3.51 13.26
N TYR A 123 3.69 -4.05 14.44
CA TYR A 123 4.26 -5.31 14.92
C TYR A 123 3.92 -6.50 14.01
N TRP A 124 2.73 -6.56 13.44
CA TRP A 124 2.37 -7.59 12.47
C TRP A 124 3.21 -7.54 11.18
N VAL A 125 3.48 -6.32 10.70
CA VAL A 125 4.37 -6.13 9.54
C VAL A 125 5.80 -6.53 9.88
N GLU A 126 6.32 -6.11 11.04
CA GLU A 126 7.64 -6.48 11.54
C GLU A 126 7.77 -8.03 11.60
N ASN A 127 6.81 -8.73 12.22
CA ASN A 127 6.82 -10.20 12.32
C ASN A 127 6.70 -10.92 10.96
N ALA A 128 5.85 -10.42 10.07
CA ALA A 128 5.72 -11.00 8.73
C ALA A 128 7.00 -10.79 7.91
N ALA A 129 7.65 -9.64 8.07
CA ALA A 129 8.93 -9.34 7.45
C ALA A 129 10.06 -10.20 8.00
N ASP A 130 10.09 -10.45 9.33
CA ASP A 130 11.06 -11.34 9.96
C ASP A 130 10.93 -12.79 9.43
N ARG A 131 9.69 -13.29 9.31
CA ARG A 131 9.46 -14.62 8.70
C ARG A 131 9.85 -14.66 7.22
N ALA A 132 9.53 -13.62 6.47
CA ALA A 132 9.97 -13.51 5.07
C ALA A 132 11.50 -13.50 4.96
N ALA A 133 12.22 -12.89 5.93
CA ALA A 133 13.68 -12.94 5.99
C ALA A 133 14.18 -14.37 6.16
N ASP A 134 13.58 -15.13 7.10
CA ASP A 134 13.95 -16.52 7.37
C ASP A 134 13.63 -17.44 6.17
N GLU A 135 12.47 -17.25 5.53
CA GLU A 135 12.05 -18.04 4.38
C GLU A 135 12.88 -17.80 3.11
N THR A 136 13.40 -16.58 2.95
CA THR A 136 14.14 -16.16 1.74
C THR A 136 15.64 -16.07 1.92
N ASP A 137 16.15 -16.32 3.14
CA ASP A 137 17.55 -16.14 3.54
C ASP A 137 18.07 -14.72 3.22
N ASN A 138 17.23 -13.71 3.49
CA ASN A 138 17.52 -12.29 3.20
C ASN A 138 17.20 -11.39 4.39
N ASP A 139 18.20 -11.03 5.18
CA ASP A 139 18.06 -10.21 6.39
C ASP A 139 17.59 -8.77 6.14
N ASP A 140 17.61 -8.28 4.89
CA ASP A 140 17.11 -6.93 4.59
C ASP A 140 15.60 -6.79 4.83
N TYR A 141 14.84 -7.89 4.81
CA TYR A 141 13.42 -7.88 5.17
C TYR A 141 13.18 -7.41 6.61
N ARG A 142 14.09 -7.71 7.56
CA ARG A 142 13.98 -7.29 8.98
C ARG A 142 13.97 -5.77 9.18
N ARG A 143 14.30 -5.01 8.13
CA ARG A 143 14.30 -3.54 8.13
C ARG A 143 13.01 -2.95 7.55
N VAL A 144 12.11 -3.80 7.05
CA VAL A 144 10.87 -3.35 6.40
C VAL A 144 9.90 -2.79 7.43
N SER A 145 9.38 -1.61 7.14
CA SER A 145 8.36 -0.92 7.93
C SER A 145 7.03 -0.81 7.16
N THR A 146 5.98 -0.44 7.86
CA THR A 146 4.67 -0.16 7.24
C THR A 146 4.74 0.90 6.14
N HIS A 147 5.67 1.86 6.25
CA HIS A 147 5.84 2.91 5.24
C HIS A 147 6.50 2.38 3.96
N ASP A 148 7.36 1.38 4.08
CA ASP A 148 8.04 0.77 2.93
C ASP A 148 7.07 -0.04 2.06
N LEU A 149 6.01 -0.63 2.63
CA LEU A 149 4.94 -1.29 1.88
C LEU A 149 4.24 -0.29 0.94
N ARG A 150 3.83 0.85 1.47
CA ARG A 150 3.23 1.92 0.66
C ARG A 150 4.22 2.52 -0.34
N ARG A 151 5.52 2.61 0.00
CA ARG A 151 6.58 3.02 -0.92
C ARG A 151 6.71 2.03 -2.07
N CYS A 152 6.67 0.72 -1.79
CA CYS A 152 6.66 -0.32 -2.80
C CYS A 152 5.50 -0.15 -3.79
N TRP A 153 4.27 0.10 -3.29
CA TRP A 153 3.09 0.35 -4.11
C TRP A 153 3.29 1.56 -5.04
N ALA A 154 3.70 2.70 -4.49
CA ALA A 154 3.89 3.91 -5.28
C ALA A 154 5.00 3.75 -6.33
N ASN A 155 6.15 3.18 -5.95
CA ASN A 155 7.26 2.94 -6.87
C ASN A 155 6.88 1.96 -7.99
N HIS A 156 6.14 0.89 -7.66
CA HIS A 156 5.65 -0.05 -8.65
C HIS A 156 4.78 0.64 -9.70
N LEU A 157 3.77 1.39 -9.28
CA LEU A 157 2.87 2.09 -10.20
C LEU A 157 3.59 3.15 -11.05
N LEU A 158 4.45 3.96 -10.42
CA LEU A 158 5.11 5.09 -11.08
C LEU A 158 6.24 4.65 -12.02
N VAL A 159 7.06 3.69 -11.59
CA VAL A 159 8.32 3.35 -12.27
C VAL A 159 8.18 2.11 -13.12
N LYS A 160 7.46 1.08 -12.64
CA LYS A 160 7.34 -0.20 -13.37
C LYS A 160 6.17 -0.19 -14.34
N GLU A 161 5.00 0.27 -13.87
CA GLU A 161 3.77 0.30 -14.67
C GLU A 161 3.58 1.62 -15.43
N SER A 162 4.43 2.62 -15.19
CA SER A 162 4.37 3.94 -15.83
C SER A 162 3.00 4.61 -15.71
N VAL A 163 2.30 4.37 -14.60
CA VAL A 163 1.02 5.02 -14.31
C VAL A 163 1.26 6.51 -14.11
N SER A 164 0.39 7.33 -14.70
CA SER A 164 0.49 8.79 -14.56
C SER A 164 0.63 9.20 -13.09
N PRO A 165 1.63 10.04 -12.74
CA PRO A 165 1.80 10.54 -11.38
C PRO A 165 0.55 11.19 -10.79
N ARG A 166 -0.28 11.85 -11.61
CA ARG A 166 -1.55 12.43 -11.17
C ARG A 166 -2.53 11.37 -10.68
N ILE A 167 -2.60 10.22 -11.34
CA ILE A 167 -3.45 9.10 -10.92
C ILE A 167 -2.93 8.54 -9.60
N VAL A 168 -1.63 8.27 -9.50
CA VAL A 168 -1.03 7.73 -8.28
C VAL A 168 -1.18 8.71 -7.10
N MET A 169 -1.06 10.02 -7.36
CA MET A 169 -1.32 11.06 -6.35
C MET A 169 -2.76 11.04 -5.86
N ALA A 170 -3.73 10.93 -6.76
CA ALA A 170 -5.15 10.86 -6.41
C ALA A 170 -5.42 9.63 -5.54
N LEU A 171 -5.04 8.44 -6.01
CA LEU A 171 -5.23 7.18 -5.30
C LEU A 171 -4.50 7.15 -3.94
N GLY A 172 -3.28 7.70 -3.87
CA GLY A 172 -2.46 7.74 -2.65
C GLY A 172 -2.78 8.91 -1.71
N GLY A 173 -3.54 9.92 -2.15
CA GLY A 173 -3.86 11.09 -1.35
C GLY A 173 -2.66 12.01 -1.12
N TRP A 174 -1.80 12.19 -2.14
CA TRP A 174 -0.76 13.21 -2.17
C TRP A 174 -1.29 14.51 -2.81
N SER A 175 -1.01 15.64 -2.18
CA SER A 175 -1.50 16.95 -2.62
C SER A 175 -0.49 17.73 -3.48
N SER A 176 0.77 17.28 -3.55
CA SER A 176 1.82 17.95 -4.32
C SER A 176 2.76 16.93 -4.97
N TYR A 177 3.43 17.36 -6.04
CA TYR A 177 4.48 16.58 -6.67
C TYR A 177 5.69 16.37 -5.74
N ASP A 178 6.07 17.36 -4.95
CA ASP A 178 7.16 17.23 -3.98
C ASP A 178 6.94 16.07 -2.99
N ALA A 179 5.68 15.79 -2.66
CA ALA A 179 5.33 14.70 -1.76
C ALA A 179 5.45 13.32 -2.40
N ILE A 180 5.42 13.22 -3.73
CA ILE A 180 5.56 11.97 -4.48
C ILE A 180 6.98 11.81 -5.07
N GLU A 181 7.73 12.89 -5.22
CA GLU A 181 9.08 12.90 -5.77
C GLU A 181 10.03 11.86 -5.14
N PRO A 182 10.03 11.62 -3.81
CA PRO A 182 10.86 10.58 -3.19
C PRO A 182 10.55 9.17 -3.66
N TYR A 183 9.42 8.95 -4.33
CA TYR A 183 9.01 7.66 -4.90
C TYR A 183 9.31 7.56 -6.41
N LEU A 184 9.69 8.67 -7.04
CA LEU A 184 10.13 8.72 -8.43
C LEU A 184 11.62 8.36 -8.46
N ALA A 185 11.93 7.10 -8.75
CA ALA A 185 13.30 6.76 -9.12
C ALA A 185 13.66 7.47 -10.45
N ALA A 186 14.93 7.84 -10.62
CA ALA A 186 15.40 8.33 -11.92
C ALA A 186 15.04 7.30 -13.01
N PRO A 187 14.47 7.74 -14.15
CA PRO A 187 14.08 6.83 -15.21
C PRO A 187 15.30 6.07 -15.73
N THR A 188 15.15 4.77 -15.90
CA THR A 188 16.17 3.95 -16.55
C THR A 188 16.13 4.14 -18.06
N GLU A 189 17.21 3.81 -18.76
CA GLU A 189 17.23 3.82 -20.24
C GLU A 189 16.09 2.97 -20.81
N ALA A 190 15.79 1.81 -20.22
CA ALA A 190 14.69 0.96 -20.62
C ALA A 190 13.31 1.65 -20.47
N ASN A 191 13.10 2.42 -19.38
CA ASN A 191 11.87 3.20 -19.21
C ASN A 191 11.76 4.32 -20.27
N ILE A 192 12.88 4.98 -20.58
CA ILE A 192 12.91 6.03 -21.62
C ILE A 192 12.55 5.43 -22.98
N ILE A 193 13.20 4.32 -23.37
CA ILE A 193 12.94 3.63 -24.63
C ILE A 193 11.47 3.20 -24.71
N ALA A 194 10.95 2.52 -23.68
CA ALA A 194 9.56 2.06 -23.66
C ALA A 194 8.56 3.20 -23.79
N SER A 195 8.82 4.33 -23.15
CA SER A 195 7.92 5.50 -23.20
C SER A 195 8.00 6.23 -24.53
N MET A 196 9.21 6.38 -25.09
CA MET A 196 9.41 7.18 -26.31
C MET A 196 9.13 6.42 -27.61
N SER A 197 9.22 5.07 -27.58
CA SER A 197 8.97 4.24 -28.79
C SER A 197 7.49 4.24 -29.25
N VAL A 198 6.58 4.70 -28.40
CA VAL A 198 5.13 4.79 -28.71
C VAL A 198 4.68 6.23 -29.00
N VAL A 199 5.60 7.20 -28.96
CA VAL A 199 5.31 8.62 -29.24
C VAL A 199 5.63 8.91 -30.69
N GLU A 200 4.63 9.35 -31.46
CA GLU A 200 4.83 9.96 -32.79
C GLU A 200 5.23 11.42 -32.57
N LEU A 201 6.45 11.79 -32.97
CA LEU A 201 7.01 13.14 -32.92
C LEU A 201 6.95 13.79 -34.30
#